data_e1d4c3da56b11176ccd288dd92883530
#
_entry.id   e1d4c3da56b11176ccd288dd92883530
#
_cell.length_a   1.000
_cell.length_b   1.000
_cell.length_c   1.000
_cell.angle_alpha   90.00
_cell.angle_beta   90.00
_cell.angle_gamma   90.00
#
_symmetry.space_group_name_H-M   'P 1'
#
loop_
_entity.id
_entity.type
_entity.pdbx_description
1 polymer ?
#
loop_
_entity_poly.entity_id
_entity_poly.type
_entity_poly.pdbx_seq_one_letter_code
_entity_poly.pdbx_strand_id
1 'polypeptide(L)' 'RIDGIDEELVALFLRRMAVSAQIGAYKKERDLPIFVPEREQEKLADVAAKAGPEMAAYVKRLYDTIFTLSRDYQNEVLE' A
#
# COMPACT_ATOMS: atom_id res chain seq x y z
N ARG A 1 20.10 13.42 4.28
CA ARG A 1 20.75 12.12 4.47
C ARG A 1 19.75 11.01 4.59
N ILE A 2 20.28 9.80 4.76
CA ILE A 2 19.42 8.62 4.84
C ILE A 2 18.45 8.70 6.02
N ASP A 3 18.89 9.21 7.15
CA ASP A 3 18.02 9.35 8.33
C ASP A 3 16.84 10.27 8.04
N GLY A 4 17.07 11.37 7.35
CA GLY A 4 16.00 12.28 6.95
C GLY A 4 15.02 11.62 5.98
N ILE A 5 15.54 10.84 5.03
CA ILE A 5 14.72 10.07 4.09
C ILE A 5 13.88 9.05 4.84
N ASP A 6 14.46 8.36 5.81
CA ASP A 6 13.76 7.36 6.60
C ASP A 6 12.63 7.98 7.41
N GLU A 7 12.85 9.17 7.97
CA GLU A 7 11.79 9.88 8.69
C GLU A 7 10.61 10.18 7.77
N GLU A 8 10.89 10.66 6.56
CA GLU A 8 9.85 10.92 5.56
C GLU A 8 9.16 9.63 5.14
N LEU A 9 9.92 8.57 4.93
CA LEU A 9 9.39 7.29 4.49
C LEU A 9 8.43 6.71 5.54
N VAL A 10 8.83 6.75 6.82
CA VAL A 10 7.97 6.28 7.91
C VAL A 10 6.70 7.12 7.98
N ALA A 11 6.82 8.44 7.89
CA ALA A 11 5.66 9.33 7.94
C ALA A 11 4.68 9.03 6.81
N LEU A 12 5.19 8.82 5.59
CA LEU A 12 4.36 8.51 4.44
C LEU A 12 3.71 7.13 4.58
N PHE A 13 4.45 6.16 5.09
CA PHE A 13 3.90 4.83 5.33
C PHE A 13 2.75 4.89 6.35
N LEU A 14 2.93 5.62 7.44
CA LEU A 14 1.89 5.77 8.45
C LEU A 14 0.63 6.42 7.88
N ARG A 15 0.81 7.44 7.05
CA ARG A 15 -0.33 8.10 6.37
C ARG A 15 -1.04 7.12 5.44
N ARG A 16 -0.27 6.36 4.68
CA ARG A 16 -0.85 5.37 3.77
C ARG A 16 -1.64 4.31 4.52
N MET A 17 -1.11 3.85 5.65
CA MET A 17 -1.81 2.86 6.48
C MET A 17 -3.10 3.43 7.08
N ALA A 18 -3.08 4.69 7.50
CA ALA A 18 -4.28 5.35 8.03
C ALA A 18 -5.38 5.44 6.96
N VAL A 19 -5.01 5.83 5.74
CA VAL A 19 -5.96 5.88 4.62
C VAL A 19 -6.44 4.48 4.27
N SER A 20 -5.55 3.50 4.33
CA SER A 20 -5.90 2.10 4.09
C SER A 20 -6.96 1.62 5.06
N ALA A 21 -6.86 1.97 6.34
CA ALA A 21 -7.86 1.63 7.35
C ALA A 21 -9.22 2.26 7.03
N GLN A 22 -9.21 3.52 6.57
CA GLN A 22 -10.46 4.20 6.18
C GLN A 22 -11.12 3.51 4.99
N ILE A 23 -10.32 3.12 4.01
CA ILE A 23 -10.82 2.38 2.83
C ILE A 23 -11.38 1.03 3.26
N GLY A 24 -10.70 0.33 4.16
CA GLY A 24 -11.17 -0.94 4.69
C GLY A 24 -12.52 -0.81 5.40
N ALA A 25 -12.68 0.22 6.22
CA ALA A 25 -13.95 0.49 6.92
C ALA A 25 -15.07 0.76 5.92
N TYR A 26 -14.80 1.55 4.89
CA TYR A 26 -15.75 1.84 3.82
C TYR A 26 -16.20 0.56 3.12
N LYS A 27 -15.24 -0.30 2.78
CA LYS A 27 -15.53 -1.57 2.10
C LYS A 27 -16.33 -2.50 2.98
N LYS A 28 -15.99 -2.61 4.27
CA LYS A 28 -16.72 -3.45 5.20
C LYS A 28 -18.17 -3.00 5.35
N GLU A 29 -18.38 -1.71 5.47
CA GLU A 29 -19.72 -1.12 5.59
C GLU A 29 -20.59 -1.47 4.39
N ARG A 30 -19.99 -1.60 3.21
CA ARG A 30 -20.70 -1.87 1.96
C ARG A 30 -20.57 -3.31 1.49
N ASP A 31 -20.01 -4.17 2.32
CA ASP A 31 -19.83 -5.59 2.00
C ASP A 31 -18.97 -5.81 0.75
N LEU A 32 -17.98 -4.95 0.54
CA LEU A 32 -17.06 -5.07 -0.58
C LEU A 32 -15.79 -5.82 -0.16
N PRO A 33 -15.17 -6.56 -1.07
CA PRO A 33 -13.95 -7.29 -0.72
C PRO A 33 -12.78 -6.34 -0.47
N ILE A 34 -11.97 -6.65 0.55
CA ILE A 34 -10.76 -5.90 0.85
C ILE A 34 -9.69 -6.17 -0.20
N PHE A 35 -9.54 -7.43 -0.60
CA PHE A 35 -8.54 -7.82 -1.60
C PHE A 35 -9.15 -7.76 -2.99
N VAL A 36 -8.61 -6.87 -3.82
CA VAL A 36 -9.01 -6.72 -5.22
C VAL A 36 -7.73 -6.83 -6.07
N PRO A 37 -7.40 -8.04 -6.55
CA PRO A 37 -6.13 -8.26 -7.26
C PRO A 37 -5.90 -7.34 -8.44
N GLU A 38 -6.95 -7.05 -9.22
CA GLU A 38 -6.84 -6.18 -10.40
C GLU A 38 -6.36 -4.78 -10.03
N ARG A 39 -6.84 -4.24 -8.88
CA ARG A 39 -6.44 -2.92 -8.42
C ARG A 39 -4.99 -2.92 -7.99
N GLU A 40 -4.55 -3.99 -7.33
CA GLU A 40 -3.15 -4.12 -6.92
C GLU A 40 -2.24 -4.23 -8.13
N GLN A 41 -2.63 -4.98 -9.16
CA GLN A 41 -1.85 -5.09 -10.38
C GLN A 41 -1.73 -3.73 -11.11
N GLU A 42 -2.82 -2.98 -11.18
CA GLU A 42 -2.81 -1.63 -11.76
C GLU A 42 -1.83 -0.73 -11.00
N LYS A 43 -1.85 -0.78 -9.67
CA LYS A 43 -0.97 0.04 -8.85
C LYS A 43 0.49 -0.37 -9.02
N LEU A 44 0.77 -1.67 -9.10
CA LEU A 44 2.13 -2.15 -9.34
C LEU A 44 2.69 -1.60 -10.65
N ALA A 45 1.89 -1.64 -11.71
CA ALA A 45 2.30 -1.11 -13.02
C ALA A 45 2.55 0.41 -12.93
N ASP A 46 1.69 1.12 -12.22
CA ASP A 46 1.82 2.56 -12.04
C ASP A 46 3.10 2.95 -11.30
N VAL A 47 3.36 2.32 -10.16
CA VAL A 47 4.56 2.66 -9.38
C VAL A 47 5.84 2.20 -10.06
N ALA A 48 5.79 1.08 -10.79
CA ALA A 48 6.94 0.61 -11.56
C ALA A 48 7.31 1.61 -12.65
N ALA A 49 6.31 2.16 -13.34
CA ALA A 49 6.53 3.17 -14.37
C ALA A 49 7.13 4.45 -13.76
N LYS A 50 6.65 4.86 -12.60
CA LYS A 50 7.16 6.03 -11.90
C LYS A 50 8.60 5.86 -11.42
N ALA A 51 8.96 4.64 -11.05
CA ALA A 51 10.30 4.33 -10.55
C ALA A 51 11.36 4.33 -11.65
N GLY A 52 10.97 4.06 -12.89
CA GLY A 52 11.88 3.91 -13.99
C GLY A 52 12.40 2.48 -14.11
N PRO A 53 12.98 2.13 -15.27
CA PRO A 53 13.32 0.72 -15.57
C PRO A 53 14.34 0.11 -14.61
N GLU A 54 15.25 0.92 -14.08
CA GLU A 54 16.30 0.41 -13.20
C GLU A 54 15.75 -0.02 -11.84
N MET A 55 14.76 0.70 -11.32
CA MET A 55 14.21 0.45 -9.98
C MET A 55 12.84 -0.23 -10.00
N ALA A 56 12.26 -0.45 -11.17
CA ALA A 56 10.90 -0.98 -11.27
C ALA A 56 10.70 -2.29 -10.52
N ALA A 57 11.63 -3.24 -10.65
CA ALA A 57 11.50 -4.55 -9.99
C ALA A 57 11.56 -4.41 -8.46
N TYR A 58 12.43 -3.54 -7.97
CA TYR A 58 12.53 -3.31 -6.52
C TYR A 58 11.27 -2.64 -5.97
N VAL A 59 10.75 -1.66 -6.70
CA VAL A 59 9.54 -0.95 -6.28
C VAL A 59 8.34 -1.89 -6.28
N LYS A 60 8.25 -2.81 -7.25
CA LYS A 60 7.18 -3.82 -7.26
C LYS A 60 7.24 -4.70 -6.02
N ARG A 61 8.44 -5.14 -5.63
CA ARG A 61 8.62 -5.96 -4.42
C ARG A 61 8.24 -5.19 -3.16
N LEU A 62 8.62 -3.92 -3.10
CA LEU A 62 8.24 -3.05 -1.99
C LEU A 62 6.72 -2.94 -1.89
N TYR A 63 6.06 -2.68 -3.01
CA TYR A 63 4.59 -2.50 -3.01
C TYR A 63 3.84 -3.80 -2.77
N ASP A 64 4.36 -4.95 -3.19
CA ASP A 64 3.79 -6.24 -2.81
C ASP A 64 3.73 -6.38 -1.29
N THR A 65 4.79 -5.98 -0.62
CA THR A 65 4.86 -6.01 0.85
C THR A 65 3.88 -5.00 1.45
N ILE A 66 3.84 -3.80 0.91
CA ILE A 66 2.91 -2.74 1.38
C ILE A 66 1.46 -3.22 1.25
N PHE A 67 1.11 -3.85 0.13
CA PHE A 67 -0.25 -4.38 -0.06
C PHE A 67 -0.60 -5.43 0.98
N THR A 68 0.33 -6.34 1.25
CA THR A 68 0.13 -7.38 2.28
C THR A 68 -0.10 -6.74 3.65
N LEU A 69 0.74 -5.78 4.00
CA LEU A 69 0.62 -5.08 5.29
C LEU A 69 -0.68 -4.28 5.38
N SER A 70 -1.08 -3.65 4.28
CA SER A 70 -2.34 -2.91 4.24
C SER A 70 -3.54 -3.81 4.46
N ARG A 71 -3.56 -4.97 3.79
CA ARG A 71 -4.66 -5.93 3.98
C ARG A 71 -4.68 -6.49 5.40
N ASP A 72 -3.51 -6.81 5.95
CA ASP A 72 -3.40 -7.30 7.32
C ASP A 72 -3.97 -6.28 8.30
N TYR A 73 -3.60 -5.02 8.13
CA TYR A 73 -4.07 -3.95 8.99
C TYR A 73 -5.58 -3.72 8.84
N GLN A 74 -6.09 -3.72 7.61
CA GLN A 74 -7.52 -3.59 7.35
C GLN A 74 -8.31 -4.70 8.04
N ASN A 75 -7.84 -5.93 7.95
CA ASN A 75 -8.50 -7.07 8.59
C ASN A 75 -8.43 -6.96 10.11
N GLU A 76 -7.30 -6.55 10.65
CA GLU A 76 -7.10 -6.42 12.09
C GLU A 76 -8.00 -5.33 12.70
N VAL A 77 -8.06 -4.17 12.05
CA VAL A 77 -8.85 -3.03 12.53
C VAL A 77 -10.35 -3.31 12.45
N LEU A 78 -10.76 -4.14 11.48
CA LEU A 78 -12.17 -4.41 11.22
C LEU A 78 -12.70 -5.64 11.96
N GLU A 79 -11.87 -6.29 12.72
CA GLU A 79 -12.34 -7.36 13.59
C GLU A 79 -13.08 -6.77 14.79
#